data_85173923bd5d5d2f7176ee513202b7b7
#
_entry.id   85173923bd5d5d2f7176ee513202b7b7
#
_cell.length_a   1.000
_cell.length_b   1.000
_cell.length_c   1.000
_cell.angle_alpha   90.00
_cell.angle_beta   90.00
_cell.angle_gamma   90.00
#
_symmetry.space_group_name_H-M   'P 1'
#
loop_
_entity.id
_entity.type
_entity.pdbx_description
1 polymer ?
#
loop_
_entity_poly.entity_id
_entity_poly.type
_entity_poly.pdbx_seq_one_letter_code
_entity_poly.pdbx_strand_id
1 'polypeptide(L)'
;TTRLQTIRGRVLAPDPDVPKLTLIDDAVIELDDQGRIVALREADPSAAIPETWPGAVILPGLVDVHLHYPQTRVIGSASGPLLPWLERSVFPEEARFADPEYAAAIAEEFCTALIRQGTTCAAIYSSSHPVAAEALFAELDRRGLRAEAGLTLMDRNAPPELLLEVDAAMAASAELLERWHGHDRDRLRLSAIPRFAISCTPALLRAAGELARAHGLSLQTHLAENRDEISTTLALFPSARDYLEVYESHGCCGPQTILAHCIHLSEHEWDRLAAGDFAVAHCPDSNFFLGSGCMPLAAALARGVRVGLGTDVGAGRSFSLRRTAAAAYDAALIRQDPVSPEQLLWLATRGGARALGKPTLGCLAPGFEADLTVIEAPSGLPLAGLIDALLFRHDAGPVLATLVRGRVLEA
;
A
#
# COMPACT_ATOMS: atom_id res chain seq x y z
N THR A 1 -4.92 -22.69 -10.24
CA THR A 1 -5.21 -21.81 -11.40
C THR A 1 -4.06 -21.86 -12.40
N THR A 2 -4.37 -22.01 -13.69
CA THR A 2 -3.38 -22.08 -14.77
C THR A 2 -2.81 -20.69 -15.03
N ARG A 3 -1.50 -20.59 -15.23
CA ARG A 3 -0.84 -19.35 -15.63
C ARG A 3 -1.11 -19.10 -17.11
N LEU A 4 -1.44 -17.87 -17.47
CA LEU A 4 -1.55 -17.44 -18.86
C LEU A 4 -0.15 -17.27 -19.44
N GLN A 5 0.02 -17.67 -20.70
CA GLN A 5 1.29 -17.49 -21.44
C GLN A 5 1.22 -16.29 -22.38
N THR A 6 0.02 -15.97 -22.83
CA THR A 6 -0.24 -14.88 -23.77
C THR A 6 -1.53 -14.18 -23.38
N ILE A 7 -1.52 -12.86 -23.37
CA ILE A 7 -2.66 -12.01 -23.08
C ILE A 7 -2.78 -10.99 -24.20
N ARG A 8 -3.96 -10.87 -24.81
CA ARG A 8 -4.24 -9.85 -25.82
C ARG A 8 -5.37 -8.93 -25.35
N GLY A 9 -5.21 -7.66 -25.59
CA GLY A 9 -6.25 -6.65 -25.31
C GLY A 9 -5.71 -5.23 -25.33
N ARG A 10 -6.56 -4.31 -24.95
CA ARG A 10 -6.23 -2.89 -24.77
C ARG A 10 -5.36 -2.73 -23.52
N VAL A 11 -4.21 -2.09 -23.65
CA VAL A 11 -3.21 -2.00 -22.58
C VAL A 11 -2.91 -0.55 -22.22
N LEU A 12 -2.85 -0.27 -20.92
CA LEU A 12 -2.39 1.00 -20.37
C LEU A 12 -1.08 0.77 -19.61
N ALA A 13 0.04 1.15 -20.23
CA ALA A 13 1.39 0.85 -19.76
C ALA A 13 2.05 2.09 -19.14
N PRO A 14 2.34 2.10 -17.82
CA PRO A 14 3.16 3.12 -17.19
C PRO A 14 4.60 3.08 -17.67
N ASP A 15 5.19 4.27 -17.83
CA ASP A 15 6.62 4.39 -18.01
C ASP A 15 7.36 3.99 -16.70
N PRO A 16 8.47 3.26 -16.75
CA PRO A 16 9.18 2.80 -15.56
C PRO A 16 9.82 3.93 -14.72
N ASP A 17 10.13 5.07 -15.31
CA ASP A 17 10.94 6.11 -14.66
C ASP A 17 10.22 7.44 -14.46
N VAL A 18 9.27 7.77 -15.33
CA VAL A 18 8.54 9.04 -15.29
C VAL A 18 7.03 8.81 -15.19
N PRO A 19 6.26 9.72 -14.57
CA PRO A 19 4.83 9.54 -14.36
C PRO A 19 4.02 9.80 -15.65
N LYS A 20 4.23 8.93 -16.64
CA LYS A 20 3.53 8.90 -17.93
C LYS A 20 2.96 7.53 -18.19
N LEU A 21 1.90 7.49 -18.99
CA LEU A 21 1.26 6.26 -19.44
C LEU A 21 1.13 6.23 -20.97
N THR A 22 1.24 5.05 -21.53
CA THR A 22 1.02 4.81 -22.96
C THR A 22 -0.19 3.90 -23.12
N LEU A 23 -1.12 4.29 -23.99
CA LEU A 23 -2.26 3.46 -24.36
C LEU A 23 -1.94 2.72 -25.67
N ILE A 24 -2.10 1.40 -25.66
CA ILE A 24 -1.99 0.54 -26.85
C ILE A 24 -3.35 -0.13 -27.01
N ASP A 25 -4.07 0.21 -28.07
CA ASP A 25 -5.46 -0.23 -28.26
C ASP A 25 -5.60 -1.72 -28.52
N ASP A 26 -4.61 -2.36 -29.10
CA ASP A 26 -4.57 -3.81 -29.31
C ASP A 26 -3.13 -4.30 -29.15
N ALA A 27 -2.84 -4.87 -28.01
CA ALA A 27 -1.50 -5.33 -27.63
C ALA A 27 -1.49 -6.81 -27.29
N VAL A 28 -0.32 -7.43 -27.43
CA VAL A 28 -0.04 -8.79 -26.95
C VAL A 28 1.07 -8.70 -25.90
N ILE A 29 0.78 -9.26 -24.73
CA ILE A 29 1.73 -9.47 -23.64
C ILE A 29 2.10 -10.95 -23.65
N GLU A 30 3.39 -11.25 -23.79
CA GLU A 30 3.92 -12.62 -23.75
C GLU A 30 4.66 -12.86 -22.44
N LEU A 31 4.42 -14.01 -21.80
CA LEU A 31 4.96 -14.35 -20.49
C LEU A 31 5.83 -15.59 -20.53
N ASP A 32 6.88 -15.60 -19.72
CA ASP A 32 7.68 -16.79 -19.46
C ASP A 32 7.01 -17.74 -18.42
N ASP A 33 7.62 -18.89 -18.20
CA ASP A 33 7.15 -19.90 -17.24
C ASP A 33 7.21 -19.42 -15.78
N GLN A 34 7.92 -18.32 -15.51
CA GLN A 34 8.00 -17.69 -14.19
C GLN A 34 6.95 -16.59 -13.97
N GLY A 35 6.22 -16.22 -15.05
CA GLY A 35 5.23 -15.16 -15.04
C GLY A 35 5.85 -13.78 -15.18
N ARG A 36 7.00 -13.67 -15.85
CA ARG A 36 7.61 -12.41 -16.26
C ARG A 36 7.21 -12.08 -17.68
N ILE A 37 7.06 -10.81 -17.95
CA ILE A 37 6.79 -10.29 -19.29
C ILE A 37 8.09 -10.43 -20.11
N VAL A 38 7.99 -11.14 -21.22
CA VAL A 38 9.10 -11.27 -22.18
C VAL A 38 8.92 -10.35 -23.38
N ALA A 39 7.65 -10.02 -23.73
CA ALA A 39 7.35 -9.04 -24.78
C ALA A 39 6.03 -8.31 -24.47
N LEU A 40 5.98 -7.04 -24.87
CA LEU A 40 4.78 -6.24 -25.07
C LEU A 40 4.90 -5.61 -26.46
N ARG A 41 3.95 -5.91 -27.34
CA ARG A 41 3.94 -5.43 -28.72
C ARG A 41 2.51 -5.19 -29.21
N GLU A 42 2.35 -4.38 -30.24
CA GLU A 42 1.09 -4.30 -30.96
C GLU A 42 0.70 -5.67 -31.52
N ALA A 43 -0.60 -5.98 -31.47
CA ALA A 43 -1.10 -7.23 -32.00
C ALA A 43 -1.01 -7.24 -33.53
N ASP A 44 -0.56 -8.38 -34.08
CA ASP A 44 -0.68 -8.62 -35.52
C ASP A 44 -2.14 -8.94 -35.85
N PRO A 45 -2.83 -8.14 -36.68
CA PRO A 45 -4.21 -8.41 -37.06
C PRO A 45 -4.41 -9.77 -37.76
N SER A 46 -3.36 -10.34 -38.35
CA SER A 46 -3.38 -11.63 -39.01
C SER A 46 -3.20 -12.82 -38.04
N ALA A 47 -2.72 -12.55 -36.81
CA ALA A 47 -2.54 -13.58 -35.80
C ALA A 47 -3.88 -14.01 -35.19
N ALA A 48 -4.15 -15.31 -35.15
CA ALA A 48 -5.38 -15.87 -34.59
C ALA A 48 -5.36 -15.95 -33.05
N ILE A 49 -4.86 -14.90 -32.37
CA ILE A 49 -4.90 -14.79 -30.91
C ILE A 49 -6.17 -14.04 -30.53
N PRO A 50 -7.12 -14.64 -29.80
CA PRO A 50 -8.32 -13.95 -29.37
C PRO A 50 -8.01 -12.91 -28.30
N GLU A 51 -8.83 -11.85 -28.21
CA GLU A 51 -8.80 -10.92 -27.11
C GLU A 51 -9.17 -11.64 -25.81
N THR A 52 -8.35 -11.47 -24.75
CA THR A 52 -8.50 -12.24 -23.51
C THR A 52 -9.68 -11.72 -22.67
N TRP A 53 -9.84 -10.38 -22.62
CA TRP A 53 -10.98 -9.71 -21.94
C TRP A 53 -11.56 -8.62 -22.84
N PRO A 54 -12.50 -8.95 -23.75
CA PRO A 54 -13.14 -7.97 -24.61
C PRO A 54 -13.83 -6.85 -23.81
N GLY A 55 -13.65 -5.59 -24.23
CA GLY A 55 -14.24 -4.44 -23.57
C GLY A 55 -13.55 -3.99 -22.29
N ALA A 56 -12.35 -4.50 -22.03
CA ALA A 56 -11.55 -4.14 -20.86
C ALA A 56 -10.27 -3.37 -21.23
N VAL A 57 -9.65 -2.77 -20.22
CA VAL A 57 -8.27 -2.29 -20.27
C VAL A 57 -7.42 -3.07 -19.26
N ILE A 58 -6.24 -3.45 -19.69
CA ILE A 58 -5.23 -4.16 -18.89
C ILE A 58 -4.19 -3.15 -18.44
N LEU A 59 -3.95 -3.06 -17.16
CA LEU A 59 -2.92 -2.22 -16.54
C LEU A 59 -2.12 -3.05 -15.54
N PRO A 60 -0.95 -2.56 -15.07
CA PRO A 60 -0.25 -3.22 -13.98
C PRO A 60 -1.14 -3.34 -12.77
N GLY A 61 -0.91 -4.35 -11.97
CA GLY A 61 -1.56 -4.52 -10.68
C GLY A 61 -1.42 -3.29 -9.82
N LEU A 62 -2.50 -2.92 -9.14
CA LEU A 62 -2.50 -1.80 -8.22
C LEU A 62 -1.65 -2.15 -6.99
N VAL A 63 -0.89 -1.16 -6.49
CA VAL A 63 0.03 -1.31 -5.36
C VAL A 63 -0.42 -0.39 -4.23
N ASP A 64 -0.93 -0.98 -3.15
CA ASP A 64 -1.39 -0.26 -1.96
C ASP A 64 -0.25 -0.17 -0.94
N VAL A 65 0.25 1.04 -0.71
CA VAL A 65 1.45 1.22 0.12
C VAL A 65 1.15 1.42 1.61
N HIS A 66 -0.12 1.39 2.02
CA HIS A 66 -0.50 1.51 3.43
C HIS A 66 -1.96 1.13 3.67
N LEU A 67 -2.20 0.10 4.46
CA LEU A 67 -3.53 -0.24 4.97
C LEU A 67 -3.46 -1.22 6.16
N HIS A 68 -4.59 -1.34 6.88
CA HIS A 68 -4.70 -2.12 8.11
C HIS A 68 -5.71 -3.27 7.95
N TYR A 69 -5.21 -4.49 7.92
CA TYR A 69 -6.06 -5.69 7.87
C TYR A 69 -7.08 -5.76 9.03
N PRO A 70 -6.71 -5.46 10.30
CA PRO A 70 -7.66 -5.58 11.41
C PRO A 70 -8.76 -4.53 11.37
N GLN A 71 -8.65 -3.52 10.52
CA GLN A 71 -9.64 -2.44 10.43
C GLN A 71 -10.65 -2.64 9.30
N THR A 72 -10.69 -3.82 8.68
CA THR A 72 -11.62 -4.16 7.59
C THR A 72 -13.07 -3.85 7.94
N ARG A 73 -13.49 -4.13 9.17
CA ARG A 73 -14.88 -3.89 9.66
C ARG A 73 -15.07 -2.55 10.35
N VAL A 74 -14.03 -1.71 10.45
CA VAL A 74 -14.10 -0.36 11.01
C VAL A 74 -14.43 0.69 9.94
N ILE A 75 -14.37 0.34 8.67
CA ILE A 75 -14.66 1.25 7.55
C ILE A 75 -16.01 1.98 7.78
N GLY A 76 -15.96 3.32 7.71
CA GLY A 76 -17.16 4.17 7.90
C GLY A 76 -17.55 4.46 9.34
N SER A 77 -16.79 3.99 10.33
CA SER A 77 -17.05 4.27 11.75
C SER A 77 -16.63 5.71 12.10
N ALA A 78 -17.55 6.66 11.90
CA ALA A 78 -17.30 8.10 12.08
C ALA A 78 -17.38 8.49 13.57
N SER A 79 -16.28 8.34 14.32
CA SER A 79 -16.23 8.62 15.77
C SER A 79 -15.28 9.77 16.16
N GLY A 80 -14.87 10.60 15.19
CA GLY A 80 -14.11 11.82 15.43
C GLY A 80 -12.71 11.81 14.79
N PRO A 81 -11.82 12.73 15.20
CA PRO A 81 -10.46 12.78 14.71
C PRO A 81 -9.62 11.60 15.23
N LEU A 82 -8.37 11.46 14.73
CA LEU A 82 -7.50 10.30 14.89
C LEU A 82 -7.52 9.66 16.29
N LEU A 83 -7.10 10.37 17.33
CA LEU A 83 -6.91 9.75 18.65
C LEU A 83 -8.24 9.25 19.26
N PRO A 84 -9.34 10.04 19.29
CA PRO A 84 -10.65 9.54 19.70
C PRO A 84 -11.18 8.40 18.81
N TRP A 85 -10.90 8.42 17.51
CA TRP A 85 -11.32 7.37 16.59
C TRP A 85 -10.61 6.05 16.88
N LEU A 86 -9.30 6.07 17.18
CA LEU A 86 -8.54 4.89 17.62
C LEU A 86 -9.17 4.26 18.87
N GLU A 87 -9.46 5.07 19.89
CA GLU A 87 -10.02 4.59 21.16
C GLU A 87 -11.43 4.00 21.02
N ARG A 88 -12.28 4.65 20.21
CA ARG A 88 -13.71 4.31 20.15
C ARG A 88 -14.04 3.23 19.13
N SER A 89 -13.27 3.16 18.03
CA SER A 89 -13.59 2.29 16.91
C SER A 89 -12.50 1.24 16.64
N VAL A 90 -11.25 1.63 16.64
CA VAL A 90 -10.15 0.77 16.18
C VAL A 90 -9.70 -0.22 17.25
N PHE A 91 -9.32 0.25 18.43
CA PHE A 91 -8.79 -0.63 19.47
C PHE A 91 -9.77 -1.72 19.91
N PRO A 92 -11.08 -1.43 20.07
CA PRO A 92 -12.05 -2.49 20.38
C PRO A 92 -12.16 -3.57 19.30
N GLU A 93 -12.03 -3.19 18.04
CA GLU A 93 -12.04 -4.16 16.94
C GLU A 93 -10.73 -4.93 16.87
N GLU A 94 -9.58 -4.26 16.95
CA GLU A 94 -8.25 -4.90 16.90
C GLU A 94 -8.05 -5.91 18.05
N ALA A 95 -8.63 -5.68 19.23
CA ALA A 95 -8.56 -6.61 20.37
C ALA A 95 -9.22 -7.97 20.08
N ARG A 96 -10.22 -8.01 19.17
CA ARG A 96 -10.89 -9.26 18.76
C ARG A 96 -9.97 -10.22 18.01
N PHE A 97 -8.87 -9.72 17.45
CA PHE A 97 -7.91 -10.52 16.69
C PHE A 97 -7.02 -11.44 17.55
N ALA A 98 -7.21 -11.43 18.86
CA ALA A 98 -6.72 -12.47 19.76
C ALA A 98 -7.38 -13.84 19.49
N ASP A 99 -8.59 -13.85 18.92
CA ASP A 99 -9.30 -15.04 18.48
C ASP A 99 -8.81 -15.46 17.07
N PRO A 100 -8.17 -16.63 16.92
CA PRO A 100 -7.65 -17.09 15.65
C PRO A 100 -8.73 -17.37 14.58
N GLU A 101 -9.93 -17.77 14.99
CA GLU A 101 -11.05 -18.01 14.06
C GLU A 101 -11.55 -16.68 13.49
N TYR A 102 -11.68 -15.68 14.34
CA TYR A 102 -12.02 -14.33 13.93
C TYR A 102 -10.97 -13.73 12.99
N ALA A 103 -9.70 -13.83 13.37
CA ALA A 103 -8.59 -13.36 12.54
C ALA A 103 -8.60 -14.01 11.15
N ALA A 104 -8.78 -15.33 11.07
CA ALA A 104 -8.83 -16.05 9.79
C ALA A 104 -10.03 -15.61 8.93
N ALA A 105 -11.22 -15.44 9.52
CA ALA A 105 -12.39 -14.98 8.80
C ALA A 105 -12.21 -13.57 8.21
N ILE A 106 -11.61 -12.65 8.97
CA ILE A 106 -11.32 -11.31 8.48
C ILE A 106 -10.20 -11.30 7.44
N ALA A 107 -9.20 -12.20 7.53
CA ALA A 107 -8.16 -12.33 6.51
C ALA A 107 -8.76 -12.73 5.15
N GLU A 108 -9.74 -13.62 5.15
CA GLU A 108 -10.48 -14.00 3.93
C GLU A 108 -11.27 -12.82 3.34
N GLU A 109 -12.01 -12.07 4.16
CA GLU A 109 -12.74 -10.87 3.73
C GLU A 109 -11.79 -9.81 3.15
N PHE A 110 -10.68 -9.57 3.83
CA PHE A 110 -9.66 -8.60 3.45
C PHE A 110 -8.99 -8.95 2.11
N CYS A 111 -8.50 -10.17 1.97
CA CYS A 111 -7.86 -10.62 0.72
C CYS A 111 -8.85 -10.63 -0.46
N THR A 112 -10.10 -11.04 -0.21
CA THR A 112 -11.18 -10.97 -1.20
C THR A 112 -11.41 -9.53 -1.67
N ALA A 113 -11.43 -8.56 -0.73
CA ALA A 113 -11.61 -7.16 -1.05
C ALA A 113 -10.44 -6.60 -1.89
N LEU A 114 -9.19 -6.93 -1.55
CA LEU A 114 -8.01 -6.54 -2.34
C LEU A 114 -8.11 -7.04 -3.78
N ILE A 115 -8.41 -8.33 -3.95
CA ILE A 115 -8.52 -8.95 -5.28
C ILE A 115 -9.63 -8.28 -6.09
N ARG A 116 -10.80 -8.05 -5.49
CA ARG A 116 -11.94 -7.39 -6.16
C ARG A 116 -11.66 -5.93 -6.56
N GLN A 117 -10.68 -5.29 -5.94
CA GLN A 117 -10.29 -3.91 -6.26
C GLN A 117 -9.03 -3.83 -7.14
N GLY A 118 -8.46 -4.98 -7.54
CA GLY A 118 -7.31 -5.01 -8.45
C GLY A 118 -5.96 -4.80 -7.76
N THR A 119 -5.92 -4.87 -6.43
CA THR A 119 -4.67 -4.74 -5.69
C THR A 119 -3.92 -6.08 -5.75
N THR A 120 -2.71 -6.05 -6.28
CA THR A 120 -1.84 -7.23 -6.42
C THR A 120 -0.72 -7.26 -5.39
N CYS A 121 -0.33 -6.09 -4.88
CA CYS A 121 0.73 -5.92 -3.89
C CYS A 121 0.30 -4.91 -2.84
N ALA A 122 0.54 -5.22 -1.56
CA ALA A 122 0.14 -4.33 -0.47
C ALA A 122 1.16 -4.31 0.68
N ALA A 123 1.28 -3.13 1.34
CA ALA A 123 2.02 -2.96 2.59
C ALA A 123 1.02 -2.93 3.76
N ILE A 124 0.98 -4.00 4.56
CA ILE A 124 -0.14 -4.32 5.43
C ILE A 124 0.26 -4.32 6.90
N TYR A 125 -0.45 -3.54 7.71
CA TYR A 125 -0.43 -3.63 9.17
C TYR A 125 -1.34 -4.79 9.61
N SER A 126 -0.79 -5.76 10.35
CA SER A 126 -1.62 -6.73 11.07
C SER A 126 -2.05 -6.16 12.43
N SER A 127 -2.70 -6.97 13.25
CA SER A 127 -2.89 -6.71 14.67
C SER A 127 -1.56 -6.89 15.44
N SER A 128 -1.55 -6.50 16.70
CA SER A 128 -0.46 -6.85 17.63
C SER A 128 -0.45 -8.34 18.03
N HIS A 129 -1.51 -9.09 17.74
CA HIS A 129 -1.61 -10.51 18.05
C HIS A 129 -0.87 -11.37 17.01
N PRO A 130 0.12 -12.21 17.42
CA PRO A 130 0.86 -13.07 16.49
C PRO A 130 -0.03 -14.02 15.68
N VAL A 131 -1.10 -14.53 16.28
CA VAL A 131 -2.08 -15.42 15.59
C VAL A 131 -2.78 -14.71 14.43
N ALA A 132 -3.00 -13.40 14.54
CA ALA A 132 -3.62 -12.61 13.46
C ALA A 132 -2.64 -12.37 12.30
N ALA A 133 -1.37 -12.11 12.60
CA ALA A 133 -0.35 -11.98 11.56
C ALA A 133 -0.16 -13.31 10.81
N GLU A 134 -0.14 -14.42 11.54
CA GLU A 134 -0.05 -15.76 10.94
C GLU A 134 -1.27 -16.05 10.04
N ALA A 135 -2.49 -15.76 10.49
CA ALA A 135 -3.70 -15.93 9.70
C ALA A 135 -3.68 -15.08 8.41
N LEU A 136 -3.20 -13.84 8.50
CA LEU A 136 -3.04 -12.96 7.36
C LEU A 136 -2.06 -13.53 6.34
N PHE A 137 -0.84 -13.93 6.76
CA PHE A 137 0.16 -14.49 5.87
C PHE A 137 -0.31 -15.78 5.22
N ALA A 138 -0.97 -16.67 5.97
CA ALA A 138 -1.52 -17.91 5.44
C ALA A 138 -2.57 -17.66 4.36
N GLU A 139 -3.45 -16.67 4.55
CA GLU A 139 -4.47 -16.34 3.56
C GLU A 139 -3.87 -15.62 2.32
N LEU A 140 -2.91 -14.71 2.51
CA LEU A 140 -2.16 -14.09 1.42
C LEU A 140 -1.45 -15.14 0.55
N ASP A 141 -0.86 -16.14 1.18
CA ASP A 141 -0.21 -17.26 0.47
C ASP A 141 -1.22 -18.09 -0.31
N ARG A 142 -2.29 -18.50 0.34
CA ARG A 142 -3.37 -19.28 -0.26
C ARG A 142 -3.98 -18.60 -1.49
N ARG A 143 -4.19 -17.29 -1.43
CA ARG A 143 -4.75 -16.46 -2.52
C ARG A 143 -3.74 -16.10 -3.59
N GLY A 144 -2.45 -16.20 -3.31
CA GLY A 144 -1.38 -15.81 -4.23
C GLY A 144 -1.15 -14.31 -4.31
N LEU A 145 -1.62 -13.52 -3.35
CA LEU A 145 -1.37 -12.08 -3.25
C LEU A 145 0.08 -11.80 -2.85
N ARG A 146 0.59 -10.66 -3.26
CA ARG A 146 1.90 -10.16 -2.86
C ARG A 146 1.76 -9.18 -1.69
N ALA A 147 2.61 -9.29 -0.68
CA ALA A 147 2.55 -8.40 0.46
C ALA A 147 3.90 -8.18 1.18
N GLU A 148 4.01 -7.02 1.81
CA GLU A 148 4.89 -6.74 2.93
C GLU A 148 4.02 -6.51 4.16
N ALA A 149 4.06 -7.42 5.14
CA ALA A 149 3.18 -7.38 6.30
C ALA A 149 3.95 -7.68 7.59
N GLY A 150 3.37 -7.39 8.75
CA GLY A 150 3.99 -7.70 10.02
C GLY A 150 3.08 -7.39 11.20
N LEU A 151 3.55 -7.73 12.39
CA LEU A 151 2.90 -7.34 13.63
C LEU A 151 2.90 -5.84 13.80
N THR A 152 1.76 -5.27 14.16
CA THR A 152 1.70 -3.88 14.63
C THR A 152 2.24 -3.82 16.05
N LEU A 153 3.43 -3.25 16.19
CA LEU A 153 4.17 -3.20 17.45
C LEU A 153 3.69 -2.03 18.31
N MET A 154 3.24 -2.34 19.52
CA MET A 154 2.79 -1.39 20.54
C MET A 154 3.14 -1.91 21.93
N ASP A 155 3.78 -1.10 22.79
CA ASP A 155 4.11 -1.43 24.17
C ASP A 155 3.68 -0.38 25.18
N ARG A 156 2.97 0.68 24.73
CA ARG A 156 2.36 1.70 25.60
C ARG A 156 1.18 2.40 24.90
N ASN A 157 0.41 3.16 25.68
CA ASN A 157 -0.67 4.05 25.22
C ASN A 157 -1.71 3.37 24.29
N ALA A 158 -1.99 2.10 24.57
CA ALA A 158 -3.05 1.32 23.97
C ALA A 158 -3.69 0.42 25.05
N PRO A 159 -4.88 -0.16 24.80
CA PRO A 159 -5.47 -1.12 25.75
C PRO A 159 -4.53 -2.28 26.05
N PRO A 160 -4.53 -2.80 27.29
CA PRO A 160 -3.61 -3.87 27.71
C PRO A 160 -3.62 -5.09 26.78
N GLU A 161 -4.75 -5.45 26.21
CA GLU A 161 -4.91 -6.57 25.29
C GLU A 161 -4.18 -6.40 23.95
N LEU A 162 -3.77 -5.18 23.62
CA LEU A 162 -3.04 -4.85 22.41
C LEU A 162 -1.55 -4.58 22.66
N LEU A 163 -1.10 -4.58 23.90
CA LEU A 163 0.29 -4.32 24.26
C LEU A 163 1.12 -5.60 24.22
N LEU A 164 2.31 -5.51 23.68
CA LEU A 164 3.33 -6.55 23.71
C LEU A 164 4.59 -6.00 24.35
N GLU A 165 5.12 -6.71 25.36
CA GLU A 165 6.46 -6.46 25.86
C GLU A 165 7.51 -6.61 24.74
N VAL A 166 8.57 -5.80 24.78
CA VAL A 166 9.57 -5.73 23.69
C VAL A 166 10.13 -7.11 23.33
N ASP A 167 10.52 -7.91 24.31
CA ASP A 167 11.10 -9.24 24.07
C ASP A 167 10.08 -10.18 23.42
N ALA A 168 8.82 -10.15 23.85
CA ALA A 168 7.76 -10.96 23.27
C ALA A 168 7.45 -10.52 21.82
N ALA A 169 7.43 -9.23 21.57
CA ALA A 169 7.21 -8.67 20.23
C ALA A 169 8.34 -9.09 19.26
N MET A 170 9.59 -9.05 19.71
CA MET A 170 10.75 -9.47 18.92
C MET A 170 10.78 -10.98 18.69
N ALA A 171 10.45 -11.79 19.70
CA ALA A 171 10.35 -13.24 19.55
C ALA A 171 9.28 -13.63 18.51
N ALA A 172 8.08 -13.06 18.60
CA ALA A 172 7.01 -13.31 17.64
C ALA A 172 7.38 -12.83 16.22
N SER A 173 8.06 -11.69 16.12
CA SER A 173 8.55 -11.20 14.83
C SER A 173 9.60 -12.12 14.21
N ALA A 174 10.47 -12.75 15.04
CA ALA A 174 11.47 -13.70 14.58
C ALA A 174 10.82 -15.00 14.04
N GLU A 175 9.76 -15.50 14.68
CA GLU A 175 9.00 -16.66 14.18
C GLU A 175 8.36 -16.38 12.82
N LEU A 176 7.73 -15.20 12.66
CA LEU A 176 7.15 -14.76 11.38
C LEU A 176 8.23 -14.57 10.30
N LEU A 177 9.40 -14.03 10.69
CA LEU A 177 10.54 -13.85 9.79
C LEU A 177 11.00 -15.19 9.21
N GLU A 178 11.24 -16.19 10.07
CA GLU A 178 11.68 -17.51 9.65
C GLU A 178 10.69 -18.18 8.70
N ARG A 179 9.40 -17.98 8.95
CA ARG A 179 8.35 -18.67 8.20
C ARG A 179 7.97 -17.97 6.89
N TRP A 180 7.89 -16.65 6.88
CA TRP A 180 7.26 -15.91 5.80
C TRP A 180 8.18 -14.96 5.02
N HIS A 181 9.32 -14.55 5.58
CA HIS A 181 10.16 -13.59 4.86
C HIS A 181 10.87 -14.26 3.68
N GLY A 182 10.68 -13.68 2.49
CA GLY A 182 11.24 -14.26 1.25
C GLY A 182 10.42 -15.41 0.66
N HIS A 183 9.26 -15.74 1.27
CA HIS A 183 8.42 -16.84 0.81
C HIS A 183 7.98 -16.66 -0.65
N ASP A 184 7.91 -17.76 -1.40
CA ASP A 184 7.58 -17.81 -2.83
C ASP A 184 8.31 -16.74 -3.65
N ARG A 185 9.64 -16.75 -3.61
CA ARG A 185 10.50 -15.82 -4.38
C ARG A 185 10.18 -14.35 -4.06
N ASP A 186 10.20 -13.99 -2.79
CA ASP A 186 9.90 -12.66 -2.26
C ASP A 186 8.46 -12.15 -2.53
N ARG A 187 7.50 -13.04 -2.77
CA ARG A 187 6.09 -12.67 -2.88
C ARG A 187 5.54 -12.19 -1.54
N LEU A 188 5.92 -12.86 -0.45
CA LEU A 188 5.60 -12.45 0.91
C LEU A 188 6.88 -12.07 1.66
N ARG A 189 6.84 -10.95 2.34
CA ARG A 189 7.94 -10.43 3.14
C ARG A 189 7.44 -9.90 4.48
N LEU A 190 8.25 -10.10 5.52
CA LEU A 190 8.00 -9.45 6.81
C LEU A 190 8.43 -7.98 6.75
N SER A 191 7.65 -7.11 7.41
CA SER A 191 8.00 -5.72 7.74
C SER A 191 8.10 -5.52 9.24
N ALA A 192 8.98 -4.65 9.70
CA ALA A 192 8.95 -4.13 11.06
C ALA A 192 7.95 -2.96 11.13
N ILE A 193 6.94 -3.06 12.00
CA ILE A 193 5.83 -2.11 12.01
C ILE A 193 5.62 -1.50 13.40
N PRO A 194 6.50 -0.60 13.88
CA PRO A 194 6.17 0.24 15.02
C PRO A 194 5.01 1.16 14.62
N ARG A 195 3.82 0.98 15.24
CA ARG A 195 2.60 1.64 14.77
C ARG A 195 2.79 3.14 14.58
N PHE A 196 3.18 3.82 15.64
CA PHE A 196 3.57 5.24 15.65
C PHE A 196 4.25 5.57 17.00
N ALA A 197 4.88 6.73 17.10
CA ALA A 197 5.69 7.07 18.28
C ALA A 197 4.91 7.10 19.59
N ILE A 198 3.60 7.43 19.57
CA ILE A 198 2.77 7.46 20.78
C ILE A 198 2.66 6.06 21.42
N SER A 199 2.51 5.02 20.60
CA SER A 199 2.29 3.65 21.08
C SER A 199 3.58 2.84 21.28
N CYS A 200 4.74 3.43 21.02
CA CYS A 200 6.03 2.76 21.13
C CYS A 200 6.95 3.47 22.10
N THR A 201 7.54 2.71 23.06
CA THR A 201 8.62 3.23 23.88
C THR A 201 9.90 3.40 23.06
N PRO A 202 10.90 4.19 23.56
CA PRO A 202 12.22 4.24 22.96
C PRO A 202 12.88 2.87 22.78
N ALA A 203 12.60 1.92 23.67
CA ALA A 203 13.13 0.56 23.59
C ALA A 203 12.53 -0.21 22.42
N LEU A 204 11.19 -0.16 22.25
CA LEU A 204 10.51 -0.83 21.15
C LEU A 204 10.89 -0.22 19.79
N LEU A 205 10.99 1.12 19.68
CA LEU A 205 11.44 1.77 18.46
C LEU A 205 12.85 1.29 18.04
N ARG A 206 13.81 1.27 19.00
CA ARG A 206 15.15 0.75 18.70
C ARG A 206 15.14 -0.71 18.28
N ALA A 207 14.40 -1.55 18.98
CA ALA A 207 14.30 -2.97 18.63
C ALA A 207 13.70 -3.19 17.23
N ALA A 208 12.66 -2.42 16.85
CA ALA A 208 12.09 -2.46 15.51
C ALA A 208 13.08 -1.99 14.43
N GLY A 209 13.82 -0.92 14.68
CA GLY A 209 14.86 -0.43 13.77
C GLY A 209 16.02 -1.42 13.61
N GLU A 210 16.45 -2.06 14.70
CA GLU A 210 17.47 -3.11 14.68
C GLU A 210 17.01 -4.35 13.92
N LEU A 211 15.76 -4.80 14.13
CA LEU A 211 15.16 -5.92 13.40
C LEU A 211 15.15 -5.63 11.90
N ALA A 212 14.66 -4.46 11.50
CA ALA A 212 14.60 -4.06 10.09
C ALA A 212 16.00 -4.05 9.46
N ARG A 213 16.97 -3.42 10.12
CA ARG A 213 18.34 -3.31 9.62
C ARG A 213 19.06 -4.66 9.55
N ALA A 214 18.90 -5.51 10.57
CA ALA A 214 19.58 -6.82 10.65
C ALA A 214 19.14 -7.79 9.54
N HIS A 215 17.88 -7.70 9.11
CA HIS A 215 17.29 -8.64 8.16
C HIS A 215 16.86 -7.99 6.82
N GLY A 216 17.19 -6.71 6.59
CA GLY A 216 16.83 -6.02 5.35
C GLY A 216 15.32 -5.92 5.14
N LEU A 217 14.57 -5.72 6.23
CA LEU A 217 13.11 -5.55 6.18
C LEU A 217 12.74 -4.12 5.83
N SER A 218 11.57 -3.95 5.23
CA SER A 218 10.92 -2.65 5.26
C SER A 218 10.48 -2.29 6.67
N LEU A 219 10.49 -1.00 6.99
CA LEU A 219 9.92 -0.46 8.21
C LEU A 219 8.74 0.43 7.85
N GLN A 220 7.59 0.19 8.46
CA GLN A 220 6.37 0.96 8.21
C GLN A 220 5.93 1.65 9.49
N THR A 221 5.62 2.93 9.43
CA THR A 221 5.09 3.70 10.58
C THR A 221 4.29 4.92 10.11
N HIS A 222 3.55 5.55 11.03
CA HIS A 222 2.81 6.79 10.78
C HIS A 222 3.65 7.99 11.18
N LEU A 223 3.55 9.09 10.44
CA LEU A 223 4.29 10.32 10.71
C LEU A 223 3.44 11.56 10.44
N ALA A 224 3.27 12.37 11.48
CA ALA A 224 2.71 13.72 11.40
C ALA A 224 1.37 13.83 10.66
N GLU A 225 0.46 12.88 10.98
CA GLU A 225 -0.88 12.85 10.41
C GLU A 225 -1.78 13.94 11.01
N ASN A 226 -1.74 14.10 12.35
CA ASN A 226 -2.64 14.96 13.09
C ASN A 226 -1.87 15.88 14.06
N ARG A 227 -2.37 17.09 14.28
CA ARG A 227 -1.67 18.07 15.17
C ARG A 227 -1.64 17.63 16.62
N ASP A 228 -2.70 16.99 17.12
CA ASP A 228 -2.75 16.49 18.50
C ASP A 228 -1.80 15.29 18.65
N GLU A 229 -1.68 14.44 17.61
CA GLU A 229 -0.69 13.38 17.53
C GLU A 229 0.73 13.93 17.63
N ILE A 230 1.07 14.97 16.88
CA ILE A 230 2.40 15.60 16.90
C ILE A 230 2.69 16.15 18.30
N SER A 231 1.76 16.90 18.88
CA SER A 231 1.97 17.50 20.22
C SER A 231 2.12 16.44 21.31
N THR A 232 1.35 15.35 21.23
CA THR A 232 1.46 14.22 22.15
C THR A 232 2.80 13.51 21.98
N THR A 233 3.24 13.28 20.75
CA THR A 233 4.55 12.68 20.46
C THR A 233 5.70 13.49 21.02
N LEU A 234 5.72 14.80 20.79
CA LEU A 234 6.79 15.66 21.29
C LEU A 234 6.79 15.78 22.83
N ALA A 235 5.62 15.67 23.46
CA ALA A 235 5.54 15.59 24.93
C ALA A 235 6.13 14.27 25.47
N LEU A 236 6.00 13.16 24.75
CA LEU A 236 6.57 11.85 25.11
C LEU A 236 8.08 11.73 24.80
N PHE A 237 8.56 12.53 23.84
CA PHE A 237 9.96 12.54 23.39
C PHE A 237 10.54 13.97 23.46
N PRO A 238 10.71 14.54 24.66
CA PRO A 238 11.05 15.97 24.82
C PRO A 238 12.45 16.35 24.34
N SER A 239 13.31 15.38 24.05
CA SER A 239 14.64 15.62 23.47
C SER A 239 14.64 15.73 21.95
N ALA A 240 13.56 15.33 21.27
CA ALA A 240 13.44 15.44 19.83
C ALA A 240 12.98 16.86 19.45
N ARG A 241 13.61 17.44 18.42
CA ARG A 241 13.22 18.77 17.88
C ARG A 241 11.94 18.73 17.05
N ASP A 242 11.64 17.58 16.44
CA ASP A 242 10.47 17.34 15.60
C ASP A 242 10.10 15.84 15.58
N TYR A 243 8.98 15.50 14.94
CA TYR A 243 8.47 14.14 14.95
C TYR A 243 9.38 13.18 14.16
N LEU A 244 9.94 13.60 13.02
CA LEU A 244 10.85 12.77 12.24
C LEU A 244 12.10 12.38 13.04
N GLU A 245 12.65 13.31 13.83
CA GLU A 245 13.82 13.03 14.67
C GLU A 245 13.57 11.94 15.71
N VAL A 246 12.31 11.75 16.15
CA VAL A 246 11.98 10.62 17.02
C VAL A 246 12.35 9.29 16.35
N TYR A 247 12.01 9.12 15.08
CA TYR A 247 12.36 7.92 14.34
C TYR A 247 13.84 7.83 13.98
N GLU A 248 14.44 8.95 13.56
CA GLU A 248 15.86 9.00 13.22
C GLU A 248 16.74 8.62 14.43
N SER A 249 16.46 9.15 15.61
CA SER A 249 17.24 8.90 16.84
C SER A 249 17.09 7.49 17.40
N HIS A 250 16.08 6.73 16.91
CA HIS A 250 15.86 5.34 17.34
C HIS A 250 16.15 4.31 16.24
N GLY A 251 16.75 4.74 15.12
CA GLY A 251 17.13 3.83 14.03
C GLY A 251 15.98 3.32 13.16
N CYS A 252 14.81 3.96 13.25
CA CYS A 252 13.64 3.63 12.43
C CYS A 252 13.66 4.35 11.07
N CYS A 253 14.84 4.50 10.46
CA CYS A 253 15.05 5.29 9.26
C CYS A 253 15.95 4.56 8.27
N GLY A 254 15.63 4.68 6.99
CA GLY A 254 16.42 4.10 5.90
C GLY A 254 15.65 4.04 4.58
N PRO A 255 16.32 3.59 3.50
CA PRO A 255 15.74 3.56 2.14
C PRO A 255 14.50 2.65 2.00
N GLN A 256 14.27 1.76 2.93
CA GLN A 256 13.09 0.87 2.97
C GLN A 256 12.06 1.30 4.01
N THR A 257 12.19 2.52 4.55
CA THR A 257 11.19 3.07 5.49
C THR A 257 10.05 3.73 4.72
N ILE A 258 8.82 3.35 5.08
CA ILE A 258 7.57 3.86 4.55
C ILE A 258 6.87 4.64 5.66
N LEU A 259 6.67 5.93 5.42
CA LEU A 259 6.06 6.86 6.35
C LEU A 259 4.65 7.22 5.86
N ALA A 260 3.63 6.88 6.62
CA ALA A 260 2.25 7.18 6.25
C ALA A 260 1.87 8.61 6.61
N HIS A 261 1.03 9.22 5.77
CA HIS A 261 0.41 10.55 5.87
C HIS A 261 1.33 11.73 5.62
N CYS A 262 2.30 12.02 6.48
CA CYS A 262 3.26 13.13 6.33
C CYS A 262 2.60 14.49 6.04
N ILE A 263 1.46 14.80 6.70
CA ILE A 263 0.64 15.99 6.37
C ILE A 263 1.28 17.27 6.90
N HIS A 264 1.74 17.24 8.14
CA HIS A 264 2.14 18.43 8.91
C HIS A 264 3.65 18.53 9.13
N LEU A 265 4.44 18.11 8.13
CA LEU A 265 5.89 18.25 8.18
C LEU A 265 6.34 19.68 7.85
N SER A 266 7.40 20.13 8.52
CA SER A 266 8.14 21.33 8.15
C SER A 266 8.96 21.13 6.87
N GLU A 267 9.36 22.21 6.20
CA GLU A 267 10.26 22.17 5.04
C GLU A 267 11.55 21.40 5.36
N HIS A 268 12.11 21.59 6.56
CA HIS A 268 13.31 20.91 7.00
C HIS A 268 13.12 19.39 7.17
N GLU A 269 11.96 18.94 7.64
CA GLU A 269 11.65 17.51 7.70
C GLU A 269 11.49 16.92 6.28
N TRP A 270 10.84 17.65 5.35
CA TRP A 270 10.74 17.25 3.95
C TRP A 270 12.11 17.12 3.28
N ASP A 271 13.04 18.05 3.53
CA ASP A 271 14.40 17.98 2.99
C ASP A 271 15.16 16.75 3.51
N ARG A 272 14.99 16.42 4.81
CA ARG A 272 15.59 15.21 5.39
C ARG A 272 14.97 13.94 4.82
N LEU A 273 13.64 13.91 4.62
CA LEU A 273 12.96 12.80 3.97
C LEU A 273 13.53 12.53 2.57
N ALA A 274 13.67 13.58 1.77
CA ALA A 274 14.24 13.47 0.44
C ALA A 274 15.70 12.99 0.47
N ALA A 275 16.52 13.53 1.37
CA ALA A 275 17.93 13.15 1.51
C ALA A 275 18.12 11.71 2.02
N GLY A 276 17.21 11.21 2.85
CA GLY A 276 17.23 9.86 3.43
C GLY A 276 16.63 8.77 2.56
N ASP A 277 16.16 9.10 1.35
CA ASP A 277 15.49 8.17 0.41
C ASP A 277 14.30 7.42 1.03
N PHE A 278 13.51 8.10 1.86
CA PHE A 278 12.29 7.54 2.43
C PHE A 278 11.19 7.41 1.38
N ALA A 279 10.24 6.53 1.64
CA ALA A 279 8.98 6.47 0.92
C ALA A 279 7.83 7.05 1.76
N VAL A 280 6.88 7.68 1.11
CA VAL A 280 5.67 8.22 1.73
C VAL A 280 4.43 7.53 1.19
N ALA A 281 3.57 7.08 2.10
CA ALA A 281 2.24 6.60 1.77
C ALA A 281 1.25 7.77 1.85
N HIS A 282 0.73 8.18 0.70
CA HIS A 282 -0.29 9.23 0.61
C HIS A 282 -1.69 8.63 0.74
N CYS A 283 -2.41 8.97 1.82
CA CYS A 283 -3.69 8.40 2.21
C CYS A 283 -4.81 9.46 2.26
N PRO A 284 -5.14 10.14 1.14
CA PRO A 284 -5.98 11.33 1.16
C PRO A 284 -7.42 11.08 1.61
N ASP A 285 -8.01 9.91 1.31
CA ASP A 285 -9.38 9.58 1.71
C ASP A 285 -9.51 9.46 3.23
N SER A 286 -8.55 8.80 3.87
CA SER A 286 -8.42 8.74 5.32
C SER A 286 -8.19 10.11 5.94
N ASN A 287 -7.26 10.89 5.36
CA ASN A 287 -6.95 12.24 5.84
C ASN A 287 -8.19 13.14 5.85
N PHE A 288 -9.07 13.01 4.86
CA PHE A 288 -10.35 13.72 4.83
C PHE A 288 -11.33 13.19 5.88
N PHE A 289 -11.43 11.87 6.01
CA PHE A 289 -12.40 11.25 6.92
C PHE A 289 -12.12 11.59 8.39
N LEU A 290 -10.85 11.64 8.77
CA LEU A 290 -10.43 12.01 10.13
C LEU A 290 -10.21 13.53 10.32
N GLY A 291 -10.35 14.33 9.26
CA GLY A 291 -10.10 15.77 9.32
C GLY A 291 -8.62 16.11 9.56
N SER A 292 -7.71 15.22 9.21
CA SER A 292 -6.27 15.36 9.45
C SER A 292 -5.64 16.45 8.59
N GLY A 293 -6.11 16.67 7.36
CA GLY A 293 -5.62 17.70 6.44
C GLY A 293 -5.25 17.17 5.06
N CYS A 294 -4.43 17.93 4.32
CA CYS A 294 -3.99 17.61 2.98
C CYS A 294 -2.45 17.62 2.90
N MET A 295 -1.84 16.47 2.57
CA MET A 295 -0.40 16.37 2.34
C MET A 295 0.02 17.16 1.08
N PRO A 296 1.19 17.84 1.08
CA PRO A 296 1.69 18.61 -0.08
C PRO A 296 2.30 17.68 -1.14
N LEU A 297 1.45 16.94 -1.86
CA LEU A 297 1.85 15.87 -2.78
C LEU A 297 2.80 16.36 -3.89
N ALA A 298 2.45 17.45 -4.59
CA ALA A 298 3.27 17.94 -5.69
C ALA A 298 4.63 18.45 -5.17
N ALA A 299 4.65 19.10 -4.01
CA ALA A 299 5.90 19.56 -3.38
C ALA A 299 6.79 18.37 -2.93
N ALA A 300 6.22 17.29 -2.43
CA ALA A 300 6.95 16.07 -2.09
C ALA A 300 7.58 15.42 -3.34
N LEU A 301 6.79 15.30 -4.41
CA LEU A 301 7.27 14.76 -5.69
C LEU A 301 8.37 15.61 -6.33
N ALA A 302 8.24 16.96 -6.26
CA ALA A 302 9.24 17.89 -6.76
C ALA A 302 10.60 17.77 -6.03
N ARG A 303 10.60 17.32 -4.76
CA ARG A 303 11.80 17.01 -3.99
C ARG A 303 12.40 15.64 -4.30
N GLY A 304 11.76 14.85 -5.16
CA GLY A 304 12.20 13.50 -5.48
C GLY A 304 11.82 12.45 -4.42
N VAL A 305 10.95 12.78 -3.47
CA VAL A 305 10.43 11.82 -2.48
C VAL A 305 9.66 10.72 -3.21
N ARG A 306 9.93 9.47 -2.88
CA ARG A 306 9.17 8.34 -3.40
C ARG A 306 7.79 8.31 -2.73
N VAL A 307 6.73 8.47 -3.52
CA VAL A 307 5.35 8.46 -3.03
C VAL A 307 4.58 7.33 -3.71
N GLY A 308 3.78 6.62 -2.93
CA GLY A 308 2.73 5.73 -3.41
C GLY A 308 1.39 6.12 -2.77
N LEU A 309 0.30 5.58 -3.31
CA LEU A 309 -1.03 5.76 -2.74
C LEU A 309 -1.33 4.64 -1.75
N GLY A 310 -1.89 4.99 -0.59
CA GLY A 310 -2.39 4.07 0.43
C GLY A 310 -3.88 4.24 0.66
N THR A 311 -4.63 3.15 0.69
CA THR A 311 -6.07 3.21 1.00
C THR A 311 -6.31 3.54 2.46
N ASP A 312 -5.39 3.11 3.33
CA ASP A 312 -5.50 3.27 4.78
C ASP A 312 -6.86 2.78 5.32
N VAL A 313 -7.25 1.59 4.89
CA VAL A 313 -8.40 0.89 5.46
C VAL A 313 -8.12 0.67 6.95
N GLY A 314 -8.95 1.13 7.96
CA GLY A 314 -10.37 1.54 7.79
C GLY A 314 -10.70 3.02 8.01
N ALA A 315 -9.75 3.94 8.26
CA ALA A 315 -10.06 5.36 8.16
C ALA A 315 -10.27 5.73 6.69
N GLY A 316 -9.51 5.15 5.77
CA GLY A 316 -9.86 5.12 4.36
C GLY A 316 -11.14 4.31 4.14
N ARG A 317 -12.09 4.90 3.44
CA ARG A 317 -13.47 4.41 3.32
C ARG A 317 -13.69 3.34 2.26
N SER A 318 -12.60 2.84 1.64
CA SER A 318 -12.67 1.87 0.55
C SER A 318 -11.32 1.18 0.32
N PHE A 319 -11.36 -0.07 -0.13
CA PHE A 319 -10.18 -0.79 -0.67
C PHE A 319 -9.76 -0.32 -2.08
N SER A 320 -10.44 0.67 -2.67
CA SER A 320 -10.21 1.08 -4.04
C SER A 320 -9.13 2.16 -4.15
N LEU A 321 -7.95 1.80 -4.66
CA LEU A 321 -6.90 2.76 -5.00
C LEU A 321 -7.32 3.77 -6.09
N ARG A 322 -8.29 3.43 -6.94
CA ARG A 322 -8.88 4.41 -7.88
C ARG A 322 -9.61 5.53 -7.14
N ARG A 323 -10.36 5.21 -6.08
CA ARG A 323 -11.00 6.21 -5.21
C ARG A 323 -9.98 7.01 -4.41
N THR A 324 -8.92 6.35 -3.94
CA THR A 324 -7.80 7.03 -3.27
C THR A 324 -7.13 8.03 -4.23
N ALA A 325 -6.92 7.67 -5.49
CA ALA A 325 -6.40 8.58 -6.51
C ALA A 325 -7.34 9.77 -6.77
N ALA A 326 -8.66 9.55 -6.82
CA ALA A 326 -9.62 10.63 -6.93
C ALA A 326 -9.56 11.58 -5.72
N ALA A 327 -9.49 11.04 -4.50
CA ALA A 327 -9.31 11.86 -3.30
C ALA A 327 -7.97 12.61 -3.29
N ALA A 328 -6.90 12.03 -3.86
CA ALA A 328 -5.62 12.71 -4.03
C ALA A 328 -5.72 13.91 -4.99
N TYR A 329 -6.50 13.77 -6.07
CA TYR A 329 -6.80 14.88 -6.97
C TYR A 329 -7.52 16.01 -6.24
N ASP A 330 -8.58 15.69 -5.48
CA ASP A 330 -9.33 16.68 -4.70
C ASP A 330 -8.43 17.39 -3.67
N ALA A 331 -7.59 16.64 -2.96
CA ALA A 331 -6.65 17.19 -1.99
C ALA A 331 -5.64 18.17 -2.63
N ALA A 332 -5.13 17.83 -3.80
CA ALA A 332 -4.20 18.66 -4.56
C ALA A 332 -4.88 19.98 -5.02
N LEU A 333 -6.13 19.93 -5.48
CA LEU A 333 -6.90 21.13 -5.83
C LEU A 333 -7.18 22.02 -4.62
N ILE A 334 -7.56 21.44 -3.47
CA ILE A 334 -7.78 22.19 -2.22
C ILE A 334 -6.50 22.92 -1.82
N ARG A 335 -5.33 22.33 -2.01
CA ARG A 335 -4.03 22.94 -1.75
C ARG A 335 -3.58 23.96 -2.82
N GLN A 336 -4.28 24.05 -3.93
CA GLN A 336 -3.87 24.85 -5.10
C GLN A 336 -2.51 24.39 -5.68
N ASP A 337 -2.21 23.12 -5.54
CA ASP A 337 -0.97 22.46 -5.97
C ASP A 337 -1.33 21.22 -6.82
N PRO A 338 -1.83 21.41 -8.05
CA PRO A 338 -2.49 20.38 -8.84
C PRO A 338 -1.51 19.28 -9.30
N VAL A 339 -2.01 18.06 -9.28
CA VAL A 339 -1.35 16.85 -9.81
C VAL A 339 -2.23 16.28 -10.93
N SER A 340 -1.62 15.79 -12.00
CA SER A 340 -2.39 15.26 -13.14
C SER A 340 -3.02 13.89 -12.82
N PRO A 341 -4.19 13.57 -13.41
CA PRO A 341 -4.80 12.24 -13.30
C PRO A 341 -3.86 11.11 -13.76
N GLU A 342 -3.08 11.35 -14.80
CA GLU A 342 -2.06 10.42 -15.29
C GLU A 342 -1.01 10.10 -14.24
N GLN A 343 -0.50 11.12 -13.56
CA GLN A 343 0.46 10.98 -12.46
C GLN A 343 -0.15 10.20 -11.29
N LEU A 344 -1.42 10.42 -10.96
CA LEU A 344 -2.09 9.70 -9.86
C LEU A 344 -2.27 8.21 -10.17
N LEU A 345 -2.60 7.85 -11.41
CA LEU A 345 -2.69 6.44 -11.81
C LEU A 345 -1.30 5.79 -11.85
N TRP A 346 -0.26 6.53 -12.25
CA TRP A 346 1.12 6.09 -12.15
C TRP A 346 1.53 5.84 -10.68
N LEU A 347 1.12 6.71 -9.73
CA LEU A 347 1.37 6.52 -8.29
C LEU A 347 0.66 5.29 -7.72
N ALA A 348 -0.52 4.94 -8.25
CA ALA A 348 -1.27 3.74 -7.85
C ALA A 348 -0.67 2.43 -8.38
N THR A 349 0.30 2.49 -9.30
CA THR A 349 0.95 1.35 -9.95
C THR A 349 2.46 1.40 -9.77
N ARG A 350 3.18 2.02 -10.70
CA ARG A 350 4.65 2.11 -10.69
C ARG A 350 5.20 2.92 -9.53
N GLY A 351 4.56 4.03 -9.18
CA GLY A 351 4.95 4.84 -8.02
C GLY A 351 4.87 4.05 -6.71
N GLY A 352 3.76 3.34 -6.50
CA GLY A 352 3.59 2.43 -5.36
C GLY A 352 4.66 1.33 -5.32
N ALA A 353 4.93 0.69 -6.46
CA ALA A 353 5.98 -0.33 -6.56
C ALA A 353 7.38 0.24 -6.21
N ARG A 354 7.69 1.46 -6.67
CA ARG A 354 8.95 2.15 -6.32
C ARG A 354 9.00 2.52 -4.84
N ALA A 355 7.88 2.96 -4.26
CA ALA A 355 7.78 3.27 -2.84
C ALA A 355 8.07 2.04 -1.97
N LEU A 356 7.58 0.86 -2.38
CA LEU A 356 7.85 -0.43 -1.71
C LEU A 356 9.20 -1.07 -2.09
N GLY A 357 10.04 -0.40 -2.90
CA GLY A 357 11.31 -0.98 -3.34
C GLY A 357 11.17 -2.22 -4.22
N LYS A 358 10.09 -2.30 -5.03
CA LYS A 358 9.81 -3.43 -5.94
C LYS A 358 10.17 -3.05 -7.39
N PRO A 359 11.43 -3.23 -7.82
CA PRO A 359 11.89 -2.73 -9.11
C PRO A 359 11.21 -3.40 -10.31
N THR A 360 10.72 -4.62 -10.14
CA THR A 360 10.11 -5.44 -11.21
C THR A 360 8.59 -5.38 -11.25
N LEU A 361 7.95 -4.47 -10.49
CA LEU A 361 6.49 -4.32 -10.44
C LEU A 361 6.03 -2.98 -11.00
N GLY A 362 4.75 -2.91 -11.32
CA GLY A 362 4.04 -1.67 -11.65
C GLY A 362 4.25 -1.17 -13.08
N CYS A 363 4.88 -1.95 -13.96
CA CYS A 363 5.02 -1.66 -15.40
C CYS A 363 4.67 -2.87 -16.24
N LEU A 364 4.35 -2.62 -17.52
CA LEU A 364 4.14 -3.65 -18.54
C LEU A 364 5.28 -3.58 -19.56
N ALA A 365 6.43 -4.13 -19.20
CA ALA A 365 7.62 -4.12 -20.03
C ALA A 365 8.42 -5.42 -19.85
N PRO A 366 9.26 -5.82 -20.81
CA PRO A 366 10.12 -6.99 -20.66
C PRO A 366 10.95 -6.95 -19.37
N GLY A 367 10.97 -8.08 -18.64
CA GLY A 367 11.67 -8.21 -17.36
C GLY A 367 10.80 -7.91 -16.13
N PHE A 368 9.65 -7.24 -16.28
CA PHE A 368 8.70 -7.03 -15.18
C PHE A 368 7.85 -8.29 -14.92
N GLU A 369 7.40 -8.45 -13.70
CA GLU A 369 6.45 -9.50 -13.34
C GLU A 369 5.04 -9.14 -13.85
N ALA A 370 4.31 -10.13 -14.35
CA ALA A 370 2.95 -9.94 -14.87
C ALA A 370 1.92 -9.91 -13.73
N ASP A 371 2.08 -8.93 -12.83
CA ASP A 371 1.07 -8.56 -11.87
C ASP A 371 0.15 -7.55 -12.58
N LEU A 372 -1.10 -7.92 -12.82
CA LEU A 372 -2.02 -7.21 -13.71
C LEU A 372 -3.38 -6.98 -13.06
N THR A 373 -4.01 -5.88 -13.43
CA THR A 373 -5.41 -5.59 -13.15
C THR A 373 -6.15 -5.35 -14.45
N VAL A 374 -7.27 -6.04 -14.63
CA VAL A 374 -8.14 -5.93 -15.79
C VAL A 374 -9.42 -5.24 -15.38
N ILE A 375 -9.74 -4.11 -16.00
CA ILE A 375 -10.88 -3.27 -15.64
C ILE A 375 -11.78 -3.11 -16.87
N GLU A 376 -13.06 -3.35 -16.70
CA GLU A 376 -14.05 -2.98 -17.73
C GLU A 376 -13.96 -1.47 -17.99
N ALA A 377 -13.85 -1.08 -19.25
CA ALA A 377 -13.63 0.32 -19.60
C ALA A 377 -14.32 0.67 -20.92
N PRO A 378 -14.84 1.92 -21.06
CA PRO A 378 -15.43 2.37 -22.33
C PRO A 378 -14.44 2.25 -23.48
N SER A 379 -14.92 1.79 -24.64
CA SER A 379 -14.15 1.74 -25.88
C SER A 379 -14.06 3.13 -26.52
N GLY A 380 -13.04 3.34 -27.37
CA GLY A 380 -12.90 4.54 -28.18
C GLY A 380 -12.51 5.83 -27.46
N LEU A 381 -12.22 5.77 -26.16
CA LEU A 381 -11.71 6.92 -25.42
C LEU A 381 -10.20 7.10 -25.70
N PRO A 382 -9.73 8.34 -25.95
CA PRO A 382 -8.31 8.66 -25.95
C PRO A 382 -7.73 8.49 -24.53
N LEU A 383 -6.39 8.46 -24.41
CA LEU A 383 -5.67 8.23 -23.16
C LEU A 383 -6.22 9.06 -21.97
N ALA A 384 -6.33 10.38 -22.12
CA ALA A 384 -6.83 11.26 -21.05
C ALA A 384 -8.26 10.89 -20.63
N GLY A 385 -9.17 10.73 -21.59
CA GLY A 385 -10.56 10.36 -21.31
C GLY A 385 -10.71 8.98 -20.67
N LEU A 386 -9.82 8.04 -20.99
CA LEU A 386 -9.77 6.72 -20.35
C LEU A 386 -9.32 6.85 -18.88
N ILE A 387 -8.25 7.60 -18.60
CA ILE A 387 -7.76 7.82 -17.25
C ILE A 387 -8.83 8.51 -16.40
N ASP A 388 -9.48 9.56 -16.93
CA ASP A 388 -10.57 10.25 -16.24
C ASP A 388 -11.75 9.30 -15.93
N ALA A 389 -12.10 8.43 -16.87
CA ALA A 389 -13.15 7.44 -16.65
C ALA A 389 -12.76 6.44 -15.56
N LEU A 390 -11.51 5.96 -15.54
CA LEU A 390 -11.03 5.01 -14.54
C LEU A 390 -10.99 5.59 -13.13
N LEU A 391 -10.66 6.88 -12.96
CA LEU A 391 -10.46 7.50 -11.67
C LEU A 391 -11.71 8.19 -11.11
N PHE A 392 -12.50 8.89 -11.96
CA PHE A 392 -13.50 9.84 -11.45
C PHE A 392 -14.94 9.42 -11.71
N ARG A 393 -15.19 8.48 -12.61
CA ARG A 393 -16.56 8.05 -12.89
C ARG A 393 -17.01 6.99 -11.91
N HIS A 394 -18.16 7.21 -11.27
CA HIS A 394 -18.77 6.25 -10.37
C HIS A 394 -19.25 4.96 -11.07
N ASP A 395 -19.51 5.06 -12.37
CA ASP A 395 -19.90 3.95 -13.25
C ASP A 395 -18.69 3.35 -14.01
N ALA A 396 -17.46 3.73 -13.63
CA ALA A 396 -16.28 3.03 -14.14
C ALA A 396 -16.41 1.54 -13.84
N GLY A 397 -16.17 0.73 -14.85
CA GLY A 397 -16.42 -0.71 -14.82
C GLY A 397 -15.73 -1.43 -13.66
N PRO A 398 -16.24 -2.61 -13.29
CA PRO A 398 -15.64 -3.44 -12.26
C PRO A 398 -14.26 -3.95 -12.68
N VAL A 399 -13.49 -4.38 -11.70
CA VAL A 399 -12.32 -5.21 -11.94
C VAL A 399 -12.82 -6.59 -12.37
N LEU A 400 -12.42 -7.00 -13.57
CA LEU A 400 -12.81 -8.29 -14.18
C LEU A 400 -11.84 -9.41 -13.79
N ALA A 401 -10.55 -9.06 -13.59
CA ALA A 401 -9.53 -10.00 -13.18
C ALA A 401 -8.37 -9.27 -12.49
N THR A 402 -7.79 -9.96 -11.51
CA THR A 402 -6.56 -9.56 -10.83
C THR A 402 -5.57 -10.72 -10.96
N LEU A 403 -4.36 -10.44 -11.42
CA LEU A 403 -3.36 -11.47 -11.68
C LEU A 403 -2.06 -11.15 -10.94
N VAL A 404 -1.43 -12.19 -10.41
CA VAL A 404 -0.04 -12.14 -9.90
C VAL A 404 0.79 -13.15 -10.69
N ARG A 405 1.90 -12.68 -11.27
CA ARG A 405 2.76 -13.49 -12.13
C ARG A 405 1.98 -14.26 -13.21
N GLY A 406 1.04 -13.61 -13.85
CA GLY A 406 0.19 -14.18 -14.90
C GLY A 406 -0.84 -15.22 -14.44
N ARG A 407 -1.03 -15.42 -13.13
CA ARG A 407 -2.08 -16.28 -12.57
C ARG A 407 -3.27 -15.44 -12.13
N VAL A 408 -4.45 -15.79 -12.62
CA VAL A 408 -5.70 -15.15 -12.18
C VAL A 408 -5.97 -15.55 -10.73
N LEU A 409 -6.18 -14.54 -9.86
CA LEU A 409 -6.52 -14.77 -8.46
C LEU A 409 -8.03 -14.98 -8.31
N GLU A 410 -8.41 -15.82 -7.34
CA GLU A 410 -9.80 -16.07 -6.99
C GLU A 410 -10.23 -15.15 -5.84
N ALA A 411 -11.33 -14.39 -6.06
CA ALA A 411 -11.89 -13.45 -5.09
C ALA A 411 -12.94 -14.11 -4.18
#